data_87a057999d97a091b32189409853e3cb
#
_entry.id   87a057999d97a091b32189409853e3cb
#
_cell.length_a   1.000
_cell.length_b   1.000
_cell.length_c   1.000
_cell.angle_alpha   90.00
_cell.angle_beta   90.00
_cell.angle_gamma   90.00
#
_symmetry.space_group_name_H-M   'P 1'
#
loop_
_entity.id
_entity.type
_entity.pdbx_description
1 polymer ?
#
loop_
_entity_poly.entity_id
_entity_poly.type
_entity_poly.pdbx_seq_one_letter_code
_entity_poly.pdbx_strand_id
1 'polypeptide(L)'
;VNSKPGAREPEAWSLDEHWPALLSSVADQVTEGVSALQNTIDLLLSKGSISKQEHRALSIPAERIKQSGVSAQQIHRFYGGRIRQSHEKIGMADLVEGVLQERKKEFAVLGIEMRRKLKPVEVLIDPTVAHTFVNAVLDWAMAFGSRMDVRMDINAWPQHARLQVRASNDGVPPSSNATTDSLSWMLVRQIALAAGGIEIERLVTDEGVSFTALFNRTVQAVDGISAVDLSDDHSSMFKSLSGVYVLTISPTLQIRADVRDALREIGISSDSVVDFRQAREAIVSRMPNLIVVDSAIKDSGFDQFRRELLREVFEFPFVEISPDDSSFDMSGFGEFSMAKVGRGNIREALGTAVMFELAKMM
;
A
#
# COMPACT_ATOMS: atom_id res chain seq x y z
N VAL A 1 20.16 -45.94 -40.22
CA VAL A 1 19.11 -44.91 -40.10
C VAL A 1 19.64 -43.88 -39.10
N ASN A 2 20.24 -42.80 -39.60
CA ASN A 2 20.79 -41.69 -38.82
C ASN A 2 19.66 -40.66 -38.59
N SER A 3 19.16 -40.58 -37.38
CA SER A 3 18.31 -39.47 -36.94
C SER A 3 19.20 -38.27 -36.60
N LYS A 4 19.14 -37.20 -37.39
CA LYS A 4 19.73 -35.91 -37.06
C LYS A 4 19.06 -35.37 -35.81
N PRO A 5 19.81 -34.78 -34.84
CA PRO A 5 19.19 -34.06 -33.74
C PRO A 5 18.47 -32.81 -34.30
N GLY A 6 17.19 -32.66 -33.99
CA GLY A 6 16.37 -31.52 -34.39
C GLY A 6 17.01 -30.22 -33.93
N ALA A 7 17.20 -29.33 -34.88
CA ALA A 7 17.52 -27.92 -34.59
C ALA A 7 16.39 -27.36 -33.73
N ARG A 8 16.71 -26.89 -32.51
CA ARG A 8 15.79 -26.07 -31.73
C ARG A 8 15.49 -24.82 -32.56
N GLU A 9 14.24 -24.64 -32.92
CA GLU A 9 13.79 -23.34 -33.45
C GLU A 9 14.22 -22.26 -32.44
N PRO A 10 14.80 -21.14 -32.92
CA PRO A 10 15.10 -20.02 -32.01
C PRO A 10 13.76 -19.57 -31.36
N GLU A 11 13.70 -19.62 -30.04
CA GLU A 11 12.58 -19.04 -29.28
C GLU A 11 12.32 -17.65 -29.84
N ALA A 12 11.12 -17.44 -30.33
CA ALA A 12 10.72 -16.15 -30.89
C ALA A 12 10.85 -15.10 -29.78
N TRP A 13 11.82 -14.21 -29.91
CA TRP A 13 12.10 -13.15 -28.98
C TRP A 13 10.90 -12.18 -28.96
N SER A 14 10.12 -12.13 -27.87
CA SER A 14 9.01 -11.20 -27.71
C SER A 14 9.45 -10.01 -26.83
N LEU A 15 9.16 -8.80 -27.29
CA LEU A 15 9.49 -7.57 -26.58
C LEU A 15 8.75 -7.52 -25.22
N ASP A 16 7.51 -8.01 -25.18
CA ASP A 16 6.66 -7.98 -23.97
C ASP A 16 7.21 -8.81 -22.82
N GLU A 17 7.91 -9.91 -23.12
CA GLU A 17 8.55 -10.76 -22.11
C GLU A 17 9.90 -10.23 -21.66
N HIS A 18 10.61 -9.51 -22.52
CA HIS A 18 12.00 -9.10 -22.30
C HIS A 18 12.16 -7.62 -21.95
N TRP A 19 11.09 -6.80 -22.07
CA TRP A 19 11.20 -5.37 -21.81
C TRP A 19 11.72 -5.01 -20.41
N PRO A 20 11.41 -5.77 -19.32
CA PRO A 20 11.96 -5.43 -18.01
C PRO A 20 13.47 -5.62 -17.93
N ALA A 21 13.98 -6.69 -18.58
CA ALA A 21 15.43 -6.96 -18.66
C ALA A 21 16.14 -5.91 -19.53
N LEU A 22 15.51 -5.49 -20.64
CA LEU A 22 16.00 -4.40 -21.47
C LEU A 22 16.08 -3.09 -20.70
N LEU A 23 15.02 -2.74 -19.98
CA LEU A 23 14.97 -1.52 -19.16
C LEU A 23 16.10 -1.53 -18.12
N SER A 24 16.32 -2.66 -17.43
CA SER A 24 17.42 -2.80 -16.49
C SER A 24 18.77 -2.61 -17.16
N SER A 25 19.00 -3.28 -18.29
CA SER A 25 20.29 -3.18 -19.00
C SER A 25 20.58 -1.76 -19.49
N VAL A 26 19.58 -1.07 -20.04
CA VAL A 26 19.71 0.34 -20.45
C VAL A 26 19.98 1.24 -19.25
N ALA A 27 19.26 1.02 -18.14
CA ALA A 27 19.43 1.80 -16.91
C ALA A 27 20.84 1.63 -16.32
N ASP A 28 21.37 0.41 -16.32
CA ASP A 28 22.72 0.10 -15.87
C ASP A 28 23.77 0.81 -16.73
N GLN A 29 23.67 0.72 -18.06
CA GLN A 29 24.56 1.39 -19.00
C GLN A 29 24.51 2.92 -18.86
N VAL A 30 23.32 3.49 -18.72
CA VAL A 30 23.15 4.94 -18.50
C VAL A 30 23.82 5.37 -17.19
N THR A 31 23.57 4.64 -16.10
CA THR A 31 24.11 4.95 -14.78
C THR A 31 25.63 4.85 -14.75
N GLU A 32 26.20 3.82 -15.38
CA GLU A 32 27.64 3.63 -15.50
C GLU A 32 28.28 4.72 -16.35
N GLY A 33 27.72 4.98 -17.52
CA GLY A 33 28.23 6.01 -18.45
C GLY A 33 28.20 7.41 -17.82
N VAL A 34 27.11 7.76 -17.13
CA VAL A 34 27.00 9.05 -16.46
C VAL A 34 27.95 9.15 -15.27
N SER A 35 28.16 8.07 -14.52
CA SER A 35 29.13 8.07 -13.41
C SER A 35 30.57 8.29 -13.91
N ALA A 36 30.94 7.68 -15.03
CA ALA A 36 32.23 7.94 -15.69
C ALA A 36 32.37 9.40 -16.14
N LEU A 37 31.27 9.97 -16.64
CA LEU A 37 31.22 11.39 -17.05
C LEU A 37 31.37 12.33 -15.86
N GLN A 38 30.70 12.06 -14.73
CA GLN A 38 30.84 12.82 -13.49
C GLN A 38 32.26 12.78 -12.96
N ASN A 39 32.88 11.60 -12.92
CA ASN A 39 34.28 11.46 -12.51
C ASN A 39 35.23 12.31 -13.40
N THR A 40 34.95 12.37 -14.71
CA THR A 40 35.70 13.19 -15.65
C THR A 40 35.53 14.70 -15.38
N ILE A 41 34.32 15.14 -15.12
CA ILE A 41 33.97 16.53 -14.77
C ILE A 41 34.70 16.93 -13.48
N ASP A 42 34.69 16.07 -12.45
CA ASP A 42 35.37 16.30 -11.18
C ASP A 42 36.91 16.39 -11.36
N LEU A 43 37.47 15.54 -12.22
CA LEU A 43 38.86 15.56 -12.58
C LEU A 43 39.27 16.88 -13.28
N LEU A 44 38.42 17.36 -14.20
CA LEU A 44 38.66 18.63 -14.90
C LEU A 44 38.61 19.82 -13.92
N LEU A 45 37.71 19.81 -12.94
CA LEU A 45 37.66 20.81 -11.87
C LEU A 45 38.94 20.75 -11.01
N SER A 46 39.35 19.54 -10.61
CA SER A 46 40.57 19.36 -9.78
C SER A 46 41.84 19.81 -10.48
N LYS A 47 41.92 19.70 -11.80
CA LYS A 47 43.00 20.19 -12.63
C LYS A 47 42.91 21.68 -12.95
N GLY A 48 41.87 22.38 -12.51
CA GLY A 48 41.64 23.78 -12.83
C GLY A 48 41.28 24.04 -14.30
N SER A 49 40.92 22.99 -15.07
CA SER A 49 40.57 23.12 -16.48
C SER A 49 39.18 23.70 -16.69
N ILE A 50 38.32 23.64 -15.68
CA ILE A 50 36.98 24.25 -15.65
C ILE A 50 36.79 25.04 -14.36
N SER A 51 35.98 26.08 -14.42
CA SER A 51 35.56 26.86 -13.25
C SER A 51 34.48 26.11 -12.42
N LYS A 52 34.29 26.52 -11.16
CA LYS A 52 33.22 26.01 -10.31
C LYS A 52 31.83 26.24 -10.90
N GLN A 53 31.64 27.29 -11.68
CA GLN A 53 30.39 27.59 -12.35
C GLN A 53 30.12 26.60 -13.51
N GLU A 54 31.15 26.35 -14.33
CA GLU A 54 31.07 25.35 -15.42
C GLU A 54 30.87 23.92 -14.88
N HIS A 55 31.61 23.59 -13.80
CA HIS A 55 31.37 22.31 -13.10
C HIS A 55 29.94 22.14 -12.67
N ARG A 56 29.32 23.13 -12.02
CA ARG A 56 27.91 23.06 -11.62
C ARG A 56 26.98 22.92 -12.84
N ALA A 57 27.23 23.66 -13.91
CA ALA A 57 26.43 23.61 -15.14
C ALA A 57 26.45 22.23 -15.80
N LEU A 58 27.59 21.51 -15.71
CA LEU A 58 27.74 20.15 -16.26
C LEU A 58 27.23 19.07 -15.29
N SER A 59 27.43 19.22 -13.99
CA SER A 59 27.06 18.22 -12.99
C SER A 59 25.53 18.10 -12.80
N ILE A 60 24.79 19.21 -12.89
CA ILE A 60 23.33 19.19 -12.72
C ILE A 60 22.62 18.29 -13.75
N PRO A 61 22.83 18.43 -15.09
CA PRO A 61 22.24 17.54 -16.06
C PRO A 61 22.73 16.11 -15.95
N ALA A 62 24.01 15.89 -15.62
CA ALA A 62 24.56 14.57 -15.40
C ALA A 62 23.85 13.85 -14.24
N GLU A 63 23.65 14.53 -13.12
CA GLU A 63 22.94 13.96 -11.96
C GLU A 63 21.48 13.62 -12.31
N ARG A 64 20.79 14.44 -13.08
CA ARG A 64 19.41 14.15 -13.56
C ARG A 64 19.33 12.89 -14.40
N ILE A 65 20.30 12.70 -15.32
CA ILE A 65 20.34 11.50 -16.17
C ILE A 65 20.62 10.28 -15.30
N LYS A 66 21.55 10.36 -14.36
CA LYS A 66 21.86 9.30 -13.41
C LYS A 66 20.63 8.91 -12.59
N GLN A 67 19.89 9.89 -12.05
CA GLN A 67 18.66 9.66 -11.32
C GLN A 67 17.59 8.96 -12.16
N SER A 68 17.52 9.28 -13.45
CA SER A 68 16.63 8.56 -14.38
C SER A 68 17.03 7.09 -14.53
N GLY A 69 18.32 6.78 -14.62
CA GLY A 69 18.83 5.41 -14.62
C GLY A 69 18.47 4.66 -13.34
N VAL A 70 18.70 5.28 -12.18
CA VAL A 70 18.35 4.71 -10.87
C VAL A 70 16.83 4.44 -10.77
N SER A 71 16.00 5.38 -11.22
CA SER A 71 14.55 5.20 -11.22
C SER A 71 14.11 4.03 -12.11
N ALA A 72 14.74 3.86 -13.28
CA ALA A 72 14.45 2.74 -14.17
C ALA A 72 14.87 1.39 -13.56
N GLN A 73 16.03 1.31 -12.85
CA GLN A 73 16.43 0.11 -12.09
C GLN A 73 15.43 -0.21 -10.98
N GLN A 74 14.95 0.81 -10.26
CA GLN A 74 13.94 0.62 -9.22
C GLN A 74 12.61 0.14 -9.80
N ILE A 75 12.14 0.69 -10.93
CA ILE A 75 10.94 0.22 -11.63
C ILE A 75 11.09 -1.26 -11.97
N HIS A 76 12.23 -1.68 -12.54
CA HIS A 76 12.49 -3.08 -12.85
C HIS A 76 12.45 -3.95 -11.58
N ARG A 77 13.05 -3.50 -10.48
CA ARG A 77 13.06 -4.22 -9.19
C ARG A 77 11.64 -4.46 -8.67
N PHE A 78 10.76 -3.46 -8.78
CA PHE A 78 9.37 -3.57 -8.32
C PHE A 78 8.44 -4.29 -9.30
N TYR A 79 8.79 -4.35 -10.60
CA TYR A 79 7.94 -4.93 -11.64
C TYR A 79 7.68 -6.44 -11.45
N GLY A 80 8.64 -7.18 -10.98
CA GLY A 80 8.52 -8.64 -10.87
C GLY A 80 7.73 -9.16 -9.68
N GLY A 81 7.19 -8.32 -8.80
CA GLY A 81 6.45 -8.74 -7.58
C GLY A 81 7.26 -9.62 -6.62
N ARG A 82 8.58 -9.78 -6.88
CA ARG A 82 9.46 -10.72 -6.16
C ARG A 82 10.15 -10.11 -4.94
N ILE A 83 9.74 -8.91 -4.56
CA ILE A 83 10.30 -8.28 -3.36
C ILE A 83 9.69 -8.99 -2.16
N ARG A 84 10.50 -9.70 -1.40
CA ARG A 84 10.11 -10.17 -0.08
C ARG A 84 9.91 -8.92 0.78
N GLN A 85 8.67 -8.60 1.05
CA GLN A 85 8.31 -7.47 1.91
C GLN A 85 8.20 -7.99 3.35
N SER A 86 8.88 -7.31 4.26
CA SER A 86 8.66 -7.49 5.69
C SER A 86 7.70 -6.40 6.14
N HIS A 87 6.42 -6.72 6.26
CA HIS A 87 5.45 -5.75 6.75
C HIS A 87 5.64 -5.51 8.23
N GLU A 88 5.90 -4.27 8.58
CA GLU A 88 6.09 -3.81 9.94
C GLU A 88 5.15 -2.64 10.23
N LYS A 89 4.83 -2.45 11.50
CA LYS A 89 4.05 -1.31 11.97
C LYS A 89 4.93 -0.06 11.93
N ILE A 90 4.65 0.85 11.02
CA ILE A 90 5.45 2.04 10.77
C ILE A 90 4.66 3.30 11.10
N GLY A 91 5.25 4.19 11.90
CA GLY A 91 4.79 5.57 12.06
C GLY A 91 5.05 6.37 10.80
N MET A 92 4.04 6.49 9.93
CA MET A 92 4.20 7.14 8.62
C MET A 92 4.54 8.63 8.75
N ALA A 93 4.04 9.32 9.77
CA ALA A 93 4.39 10.72 10.00
C ALA A 93 5.87 10.90 10.30
N ASP A 94 6.44 10.00 11.12
CA ASP A 94 7.87 10.03 11.48
C ASP A 94 8.75 9.67 10.27
N LEU A 95 8.33 8.68 9.48
CA LEU A 95 9.03 8.32 8.25
C LEU A 95 9.04 9.48 7.26
N VAL A 96 7.90 10.11 6.99
CA VAL A 96 7.80 11.27 6.09
C VAL A 96 8.67 12.43 6.61
N GLU A 97 8.61 12.73 7.92
CA GLU A 97 9.45 13.76 8.53
C GLU A 97 10.94 13.45 8.36
N GLY A 98 11.34 12.18 8.56
CA GLY A 98 12.71 11.71 8.35
C GLY A 98 13.20 11.99 6.92
N VAL A 99 12.41 11.58 5.92
CA VAL A 99 12.72 11.81 4.50
C VAL A 99 12.83 13.31 4.19
N LEU A 100 11.92 14.14 4.72
CA LEU A 100 11.97 15.59 4.51
C LEU A 100 13.22 16.24 5.15
N GLN A 101 13.67 15.74 6.31
CA GLN A 101 14.89 16.21 6.97
C GLN A 101 16.16 15.77 6.21
N GLU A 102 16.23 14.54 5.74
CA GLU A 102 17.34 14.04 4.91
C GLU A 102 17.54 14.90 3.67
N ARG A 103 16.45 15.31 3.03
CA ARG A 103 16.45 16.09 1.78
C ARG A 103 16.45 17.62 1.98
N LYS A 104 16.50 18.11 3.20
CA LYS A 104 16.43 19.54 3.50
C LYS A 104 17.48 20.38 2.75
N LYS A 105 18.70 19.87 2.62
CA LYS A 105 19.78 20.55 1.89
C LYS A 105 19.47 20.65 0.39
N GLU A 106 18.91 19.59 -0.17
CA GLU A 106 18.50 19.54 -1.57
C GLU A 106 17.38 20.56 -1.85
N PHE A 107 16.35 20.60 -1.01
CA PHE A 107 15.26 21.58 -1.13
C PHE A 107 15.78 23.02 -1.05
N ALA A 108 16.73 23.30 -0.15
CA ALA A 108 17.33 24.62 -0.04
C ALA A 108 18.11 25.01 -1.30
N VAL A 109 18.86 24.07 -1.90
CA VAL A 109 19.62 24.32 -3.14
C VAL A 109 18.69 24.58 -4.33
N LEU A 110 17.55 23.87 -4.39
CA LEU A 110 16.54 23.99 -5.45
C LEU A 110 15.56 25.16 -5.21
N GLY A 111 15.66 25.85 -4.08
CA GLY A 111 14.76 26.95 -3.73
C GLY A 111 13.32 26.49 -3.43
N ILE A 112 13.15 25.26 -2.94
CA ILE A 112 11.84 24.70 -2.63
C ILE A 112 11.40 25.15 -1.23
N GLU A 113 10.28 25.85 -1.16
CA GLU A 113 9.59 26.17 0.08
C GLU A 113 8.74 24.98 0.53
N MET A 114 9.11 24.35 1.65
CA MET A 114 8.41 23.19 2.20
C MET A 114 7.50 23.57 3.34
N ARG A 115 6.20 23.26 3.23
CA ARG A 115 5.24 23.29 4.31
C ARG A 115 4.81 21.87 4.65
N ARG A 116 4.62 21.59 5.95
CA ARG A 116 4.23 20.26 6.38
C ARG A 116 3.22 20.30 7.52
N LYS A 117 2.29 19.35 7.49
CA LYS A 117 1.33 19.07 8.56
C LYS A 117 1.16 17.58 8.68
N LEU A 118 1.91 16.97 9.58
CA LEU A 118 1.98 15.52 9.74
C LEU A 118 1.27 15.13 11.04
N LYS A 119 0.17 14.40 10.93
CA LYS A 119 -0.52 13.80 12.09
C LYS A 119 0.02 12.38 12.29
N PRO A 120 0.27 11.95 13.52
CA PRO A 120 0.68 10.58 13.80
C PRO A 120 -0.34 9.59 13.25
N VAL A 121 0.15 8.62 12.48
CA VAL A 121 -0.63 7.51 11.94
C VAL A 121 0.29 6.34 11.70
N GLU A 122 -0.18 5.14 11.99
CA GLU A 122 0.57 3.91 11.83
C GLU A 122 0.03 3.09 10.67
N VAL A 123 0.91 2.53 9.86
CA VAL A 123 0.58 1.72 8.68
C VAL A 123 1.41 0.44 8.70
N LEU A 124 0.81 -0.67 8.29
CA LEU A 124 1.51 -1.94 8.14
C LEU A 124 2.11 -2.01 6.72
N ILE A 125 3.40 -1.75 6.61
CA ILE A 125 4.12 -1.69 5.34
C ILE A 125 5.59 -2.02 5.55
N ASP A 126 6.28 -2.46 4.49
CA ASP A 126 7.74 -2.61 4.53
C ASP A 126 8.42 -1.23 4.62
N PRO A 127 9.32 -1.00 5.60
CA PRO A 127 9.97 0.30 5.81
C PRO A 127 10.71 0.82 4.58
N THR A 128 11.41 -0.08 3.87
CA THR A 128 12.18 0.28 2.68
C THR A 128 11.27 0.67 1.51
N VAL A 129 10.15 -0.04 1.37
CA VAL A 129 9.13 0.27 0.36
C VAL A 129 8.48 1.62 0.66
N ALA A 130 8.10 1.88 1.92
CA ALA A 130 7.51 3.14 2.34
C ALA A 130 8.47 4.32 2.12
N HIS A 131 9.74 4.18 2.51
CA HIS A 131 10.78 5.20 2.32
C HIS A 131 11.00 5.49 0.82
N THR A 132 11.11 4.44 -0.01
CA THR A 132 11.29 4.59 -1.46
C THR A 132 10.07 5.25 -2.10
N PHE A 133 8.86 4.90 -1.65
CA PHE A 133 7.62 5.48 -2.13
C PHE A 133 7.54 6.97 -1.86
N VAL A 134 7.81 7.41 -0.62
CA VAL A 134 7.78 8.83 -0.25
C VAL A 134 8.82 9.62 -1.06
N ASN A 135 10.03 9.09 -1.22
CA ASN A 135 11.05 9.74 -2.05
C ASN A 135 10.61 9.88 -3.51
N ALA A 136 10.06 8.82 -4.12
CA ALA A 136 9.58 8.86 -5.50
C ALA A 136 8.45 9.89 -5.70
N VAL A 137 7.53 10.01 -4.73
CA VAL A 137 6.47 11.03 -4.75
C VAL A 137 7.04 12.44 -4.68
N LEU A 138 8.02 12.68 -3.82
CA LEU A 138 8.69 13.98 -3.71
C LEU A 138 9.46 14.31 -4.99
N ASP A 139 10.20 13.36 -5.56
CA ASP A 139 10.92 13.54 -6.84
C ASP A 139 9.98 13.91 -7.97
N TRP A 140 8.83 13.26 -8.04
CA TRP A 140 7.82 13.59 -9.03
C TRP A 140 7.25 14.99 -8.81
N ALA A 141 6.88 15.32 -7.57
CA ALA A 141 6.24 16.60 -7.25
C ALA A 141 7.18 17.81 -7.46
N MET A 142 8.48 17.65 -7.17
CA MET A 142 9.49 18.70 -7.35
C MET A 142 9.62 19.20 -8.80
N ALA A 143 9.22 18.37 -9.78
CA ALA A 143 9.25 18.79 -11.19
C ALA A 143 8.20 19.87 -11.52
N PHE A 144 7.17 20.06 -10.67
CA PHE A 144 6.02 20.90 -10.97
C PHE A 144 5.99 22.22 -10.21
N GLY A 145 6.84 22.42 -9.21
CA GLY A 145 6.82 23.68 -8.49
C GLY A 145 7.86 23.82 -7.40
N SER A 146 8.08 25.07 -7.01
CA SER A 146 9.00 25.45 -5.93
C SER A 146 8.34 25.56 -4.56
N ARG A 147 6.99 25.50 -4.49
CA ARG A 147 6.27 25.50 -3.22
C ARG A 147 5.61 24.15 -3.03
N MET A 148 5.99 23.44 -1.97
CA MET A 148 5.46 22.11 -1.64
C MET A 148 4.74 22.11 -0.29
N ASP A 149 3.55 21.51 -0.27
CA ASP A 149 2.75 21.25 0.94
C ASP A 149 2.57 19.75 1.11
N VAL A 150 3.15 19.20 2.20
CA VAL A 150 3.08 17.77 2.52
C VAL A 150 2.19 17.58 3.74
N ARG A 151 1.16 16.76 3.61
CA ARG A 151 0.22 16.47 4.67
C ARG A 151 0.10 14.97 4.90
N MET A 152 0.05 14.58 6.15
CA MET A 152 -0.27 13.24 6.60
C MET A 152 -1.44 13.34 7.58
N ASP A 153 -2.53 12.65 7.28
CA ASP A 153 -3.70 12.58 8.14
C ASP A 153 -4.43 11.24 7.99
N ILE A 154 -5.54 11.09 8.69
CA ILE A 154 -6.44 9.94 8.55
C ILE A 154 -7.68 10.43 7.83
N ASN A 155 -8.09 9.73 6.78
CA ASN A 155 -9.36 10.00 6.11
C ASN A 155 -10.53 9.69 7.04
N ALA A 156 -11.61 10.46 6.96
CA ALA A 156 -12.73 10.34 7.90
C ALA A 156 -13.44 8.99 7.77
N TRP A 157 -13.55 8.47 6.54
CA TRP A 157 -14.13 7.15 6.26
C TRP A 157 -13.85 6.74 4.80
N PRO A 158 -13.40 5.49 4.52
CA PRO A 158 -12.78 4.59 5.51
C PRO A 158 -11.55 5.22 6.18
N GLN A 159 -11.22 4.79 7.40
CA GLN A 159 -10.12 5.37 8.17
C GLN A 159 -8.78 4.89 7.63
N HIS A 160 -8.37 5.44 6.49
CA HIS A 160 -7.07 5.17 5.88
C HIS A 160 -6.09 6.29 6.17
N ALA A 161 -4.86 5.94 6.44
CA ALA A 161 -3.76 6.89 6.45
C ALA A 161 -3.67 7.53 5.06
N ARG A 162 -3.64 8.86 5.02
CA ARG A 162 -3.63 9.63 3.79
C ARG A 162 -2.40 10.53 3.73
N LEU A 163 -1.57 10.30 2.72
CA LEU A 163 -0.47 11.19 2.35
C LEU A 163 -0.93 12.09 1.20
N GLN A 164 -0.86 13.39 1.38
CA GLN A 164 -1.10 14.38 0.33
C GLN A 164 0.16 15.20 0.09
N VAL A 165 0.52 15.35 -1.18
CA VAL A 165 1.62 16.22 -1.61
C VAL A 165 1.10 17.14 -2.69
N ARG A 166 1.24 18.44 -2.47
CA ARG A 166 0.92 19.47 -3.46
C ARG A 166 2.18 20.22 -3.82
N ALA A 167 2.39 20.41 -5.11
CA ALA A 167 3.44 21.30 -5.59
C ALA A 167 2.82 22.35 -6.49
N SER A 168 3.18 23.62 -6.27
CA SER A 168 2.66 24.76 -7.04
C SER A 168 3.79 25.72 -7.40
N ASN A 169 3.60 26.40 -8.52
CA ASN A 169 4.42 27.52 -8.95
C ASN A 169 3.59 28.81 -8.84
N ASP A 170 4.24 29.90 -8.42
CA ASP A 170 3.62 31.24 -8.38
C ASP A 170 3.48 31.80 -9.79
N GLY A 171 2.57 31.22 -10.61
CA GLY A 171 2.28 31.74 -11.96
C GLY A 171 3.37 31.47 -13.01
N VAL A 172 4.43 30.74 -12.69
CA VAL A 172 5.43 30.30 -13.67
C VAL A 172 4.99 28.93 -14.17
N PRO A 173 4.74 28.74 -15.47
CA PRO A 173 4.37 27.44 -16.00
C PRO A 173 5.43 26.40 -15.64
N PRO A 174 5.05 25.14 -15.35
CA PRO A 174 5.99 24.08 -15.09
C PRO A 174 7.01 23.99 -16.24
N SER A 175 8.24 23.63 -15.93
CA SER A 175 9.28 23.50 -16.95
C SER A 175 8.78 22.62 -18.09
N SER A 176 9.11 22.94 -19.32
CA SER A 176 8.72 22.17 -20.53
C SER A 176 9.08 20.68 -20.45
N ASN A 177 9.88 20.29 -19.48
CA ASN A 177 10.28 18.91 -19.20
C ASN A 177 9.45 18.22 -18.08
N ALA A 178 8.49 18.92 -17.47
CA ALA A 178 7.58 18.32 -16.48
C ALA A 178 6.52 17.50 -17.22
N THR A 179 6.89 16.32 -17.67
CA THR A 179 5.93 15.35 -18.23
C THR A 179 5.15 14.70 -17.11
N THR A 180 3.83 14.71 -17.23
CA THR A 180 2.94 14.05 -16.26
C THR A 180 3.26 12.57 -16.07
N ASP A 181 3.76 11.91 -17.13
CA ASP A 181 4.15 10.50 -17.15
C ASP A 181 5.69 10.33 -17.15
N SER A 182 6.34 10.98 -16.19
CA SER A 182 7.79 10.85 -15.97
C SER A 182 8.16 9.48 -15.39
N LEU A 183 9.45 9.13 -15.44
CA LEU A 183 9.96 7.92 -14.78
C LEU A 183 9.67 7.92 -13.27
N SER A 184 9.74 9.09 -12.61
CA SER A 184 9.38 9.21 -11.19
C SER A 184 7.92 8.85 -10.95
N TRP A 185 7.00 9.27 -11.83
CA TRP A 185 5.60 8.86 -11.76
C TRP A 185 5.40 7.36 -11.99
N MET A 186 6.08 6.81 -12.99
CA MET A 186 6.04 5.35 -13.25
C MET A 186 6.56 4.57 -12.04
N LEU A 187 7.60 5.07 -11.38
CA LEU A 187 8.13 4.46 -10.16
C LEU A 187 7.10 4.52 -9.02
N VAL A 188 6.46 5.66 -8.79
CA VAL A 188 5.38 5.79 -7.77
C VAL A 188 4.29 4.75 -8.02
N ARG A 189 3.81 4.64 -9.26
CA ARG A 189 2.79 3.65 -9.63
C ARG A 189 3.26 2.21 -9.39
N GLN A 190 4.49 1.91 -9.78
CA GLN A 190 5.02 0.56 -9.67
C GLN A 190 5.22 0.15 -8.21
N ILE A 191 5.66 1.07 -7.34
CA ILE A 191 5.79 0.82 -5.91
C ILE A 191 4.40 0.61 -5.29
N ALA A 192 3.41 1.44 -5.62
CA ALA A 192 2.05 1.30 -5.11
C ALA A 192 1.43 -0.06 -5.48
N LEU A 193 1.62 -0.50 -6.73
CA LEU A 193 1.18 -1.83 -7.20
C LEU A 193 1.90 -2.96 -6.46
N ALA A 194 3.23 -2.87 -6.32
CA ALA A 194 4.04 -3.92 -5.69
C ALA A 194 3.80 -4.01 -4.17
N ALA A 195 3.57 -2.88 -3.50
CA ALA A 195 3.28 -2.84 -2.08
C ALA A 195 1.93 -3.48 -1.74
N GLY A 196 0.97 -3.42 -2.64
CA GLY A 196 -0.41 -3.83 -2.42
C GLY A 196 -1.04 -3.06 -1.24
N GLY A 197 -2.17 -2.42 -1.45
CA GLY A 197 -2.84 -1.64 -0.41
C GLY A 197 -2.42 -0.17 -0.33
N ILE A 198 -1.80 0.38 -1.39
CA ILE A 198 -1.63 1.82 -1.58
C ILE A 198 -2.46 2.23 -2.79
N GLU A 199 -3.52 2.98 -2.58
CA GLU A 199 -4.29 3.61 -3.63
C GLU A 199 -3.74 5.01 -3.90
N ILE A 200 -3.53 5.34 -5.18
CA ILE A 200 -2.94 6.63 -5.56
C ILE A 200 -3.83 7.38 -6.54
N GLU A 201 -3.92 8.67 -6.32
CA GLU A 201 -4.60 9.62 -7.19
C GLU A 201 -3.71 10.83 -7.45
N ARG A 202 -3.75 11.37 -8.66
CA ARG A 202 -3.08 12.62 -9.01
C ARG A 202 -4.02 13.55 -9.77
N LEU A 203 -3.87 14.82 -9.51
CA LEU A 203 -4.49 15.90 -10.27
C LEU A 203 -3.41 16.85 -10.75
N VAL A 204 -3.38 17.12 -12.04
CA VAL A 204 -2.45 18.07 -12.67
C VAL A 204 -3.26 19.23 -13.20
N THR A 205 -2.88 20.44 -12.84
CA THR A 205 -3.52 21.69 -13.27
C THR A 205 -2.45 22.66 -13.78
N ASP A 206 -2.86 23.75 -14.37
CA ASP A 206 -1.94 24.82 -14.80
C ASP A 206 -1.21 25.49 -13.61
N GLU A 207 -1.78 25.40 -12.39
CA GLU A 207 -1.22 25.99 -11.17
C GLU A 207 -0.26 25.06 -10.45
N GLY A 208 -0.23 23.76 -10.79
CA GLY A 208 0.61 22.76 -10.16
C GLY A 208 0.00 21.37 -10.12
N VAL A 209 0.46 20.56 -9.18
CA VAL A 209 0.00 19.19 -9.01
C VAL A 209 -0.47 18.91 -7.60
N SER A 210 -1.42 17.99 -7.50
CA SER A 210 -1.86 17.40 -6.23
C SER A 210 -1.78 15.89 -6.35
N PHE A 211 -1.13 15.28 -5.39
CA PHE A 211 -1.00 13.84 -5.22
C PHE A 211 -1.67 13.40 -3.92
N THR A 212 -2.36 12.28 -3.96
CA THR A 212 -2.96 11.66 -2.77
C THR A 212 -2.66 10.17 -2.80
N ALA A 213 -2.15 9.64 -1.69
CA ALA A 213 -2.04 8.20 -1.45
C ALA A 213 -2.86 7.82 -0.22
N LEU A 214 -3.65 6.76 -0.34
CA LEU A 214 -4.38 6.12 0.74
C LEU A 214 -3.71 4.79 1.05
N PHE A 215 -3.42 4.56 2.32
CA PHE A 215 -2.81 3.32 2.80
C PHE A 215 -3.89 2.47 3.45
N ASN A 216 -4.35 1.45 2.73
CA ASN A 216 -5.48 0.61 3.17
C ASN A 216 -5.12 -0.23 4.41
N ARG A 217 -3.83 -0.50 4.64
CA ARG A 217 -3.34 -1.20 5.84
C ARG A 217 -3.00 -0.23 6.97
N THR A 218 -3.89 0.69 7.27
CA THR A 218 -3.75 1.62 8.39
C THR A 218 -4.06 0.88 9.69
N VAL A 219 -3.13 0.96 10.64
CA VAL A 219 -3.33 0.43 11.99
C VAL A 219 -4.28 1.38 12.70
N GLN A 220 -5.50 0.92 12.91
CA GLN A 220 -6.44 1.66 13.76
C GLN A 220 -5.99 1.46 15.20
N ALA A 221 -5.77 2.55 15.92
CA ALA A 221 -5.67 2.51 17.37
C ALA A 221 -7.07 2.17 17.91
N VAL A 222 -7.38 0.89 17.98
CA VAL A 222 -8.45 0.43 18.84
C VAL A 222 -7.89 0.58 20.25
N ASP A 223 -8.42 1.53 21.01
CA ASP A 223 -8.02 1.75 22.39
C ASP A 223 -8.07 0.39 23.14
N GLY A 224 -6.91 -0.20 23.39
CA GLY A 224 -6.78 -1.46 24.11
C GLY A 224 -6.01 -2.59 23.42
N ILE A 225 -5.65 -2.51 22.14
CA ILE A 225 -4.82 -3.53 21.48
C ILE A 225 -3.42 -2.96 21.25
N SER A 226 -2.60 -2.98 22.29
CA SER A 226 -1.15 -2.93 22.14
C SER A 226 -0.66 -4.33 21.82
N ALA A 227 0.16 -4.44 20.77
CA ALA A 227 0.99 -5.58 20.36
C ALA A 227 0.66 -6.93 21.00
N VAL A 228 0.23 -7.89 20.19
CA VAL A 228 0.15 -9.29 20.59
C VAL A 228 1.54 -9.75 21.00
N ASP A 229 1.80 -9.76 22.30
CA ASP A 229 2.92 -10.45 22.88
C ASP A 229 2.59 -11.96 22.74
N LEU A 230 3.29 -12.65 21.84
CA LEU A 230 3.16 -14.09 21.60
C LEU A 230 3.83 -14.89 22.73
N SER A 231 3.66 -14.46 23.97
CA SER A 231 4.10 -15.23 25.14
C SER A 231 2.90 -15.95 25.78
N ASP A 232 3.03 -17.26 25.83
CA ASP A 232 2.20 -18.27 26.47
C ASP A 232 1.39 -17.80 27.69
N ASP A 233 0.22 -17.20 27.48
CA ASP A 233 -0.80 -17.16 28.53
C ASP A 233 -2.20 -16.92 27.92
N HIS A 234 -3.04 -17.93 27.95
CA HIS A 234 -4.41 -17.90 27.46
C HIS A 234 -5.28 -16.80 28.11
N SER A 235 -4.86 -16.21 29.20
CA SER A 235 -5.59 -15.13 29.91
C SER A 235 -5.32 -13.74 29.33
N SER A 236 -4.22 -13.51 28.57
CA SER A 236 -3.93 -12.22 27.96
C SER A 236 -4.69 -12.00 26.64
N MET A 237 -5.04 -13.09 25.96
CA MET A 237 -5.75 -13.08 24.68
C MET A 237 -7.17 -12.49 24.79
N PHE A 238 -7.83 -12.69 25.92
CA PHE A 238 -9.18 -12.14 26.19
C PHE A 238 -9.19 -10.63 26.48
N LYS A 239 -8.08 -10.06 26.95
CA LYS A 239 -7.95 -8.60 27.15
C LYS A 239 -7.75 -7.82 25.86
N SER A 240 -7.24 -8.45 24.81
CA SER A 240 -6.96 -7.79 23.53
C SER A 240 -8.17 -7.66 22.59
N LEU A 241 -9.31 -8.29 22.94
CA LEU A 241 -10.54 -8.27 22.14
C LEU A 241 -11.52 -7.14 22.53
N SER A 242 -11.20 -6.38 23.59
CA SER A 242 -12.03 -5.24 24.01
C SER A 242 -11.93 -4.13 22.95
N GLY A 243 -13.00 -3.93 22.18
CA GLY A 243 -13.07 -2.94 21.10
C GLY A 243 -13.32 -3.56 19.71
N VAL A 244 -13.12 -4.87 19.56
CA VAL A 244 -13.52 -5.58 18.35
C VAL A 244 -15.03 -5.55 18.21
N TYR A 245 -15.48 -5.16 17.01
CA TYR A 245 -16.89 -5.09 16.65
C TYR A 245 -17.15 -5.98 15.43
N VAL A 246 -18.10 -6.90 15.56
CA VAL A 246 -18.50 -7.86 14.52
C VAL A 246 -19.92 -7.57 14.07
N LEU A 247 -20.14 -7.53 12.75
CA LEU A 247 -21.47 -7.42 12.16
C LEU A 247 -21.93 -8.80 11.64
N THR A 248 -23.09 -9.25 12.08
CA THR A 248 -23.70 -10.52 11.62
C THR A 248 -24.80 -10.24 10.62
N ILE A 249 -24.75 -10.89 9.46
CA ILE A 249 -25.77 -10.77 8.42
C ILE A 249 -26.44 -12.13 8.24
N SER A 250 -27.68 -12.26 8.70
CA SER A 250 -28.48 -13.49 8.57
C SER A 250 -29.97 -13.18 8.61
N PRO A 251 -30.78 -13.75 7.73
CA PRO A 251 -32.25 -13.66 7.80
C PRO A 251 -32.81 -14.45 8.98
N THR A 252 -32.07 -15.46 9.48
CA THR A 252 -32.49 -16.37 10.52
C THR A 252 -32.24 -15.80 11.90
N LEU A 253 -33.33 -15.59 12.68
CA LEU A 253 -33.25 -15.03 14.03
C LEU A 253 -32.38 -15.88 14.97
N GLN A 254 -32.50 -17.20 14.88
CA GLN A 254 -31.75 -18.14 15.72
C GLN A 254 -30.25 -18.01 15.49
N ILE A 255 -29.80 -17.96 14.22
CA ILE A 255 -28.38 -17.80 13.88
C ILE A 255 -27.86 -16.47 14.45
N ARG A 256 -28.61 -15.38 14.29
CA ARG A 256 -28.20 -14.07 14.87
C ARG A 256 -28.07 -14.12 16.40
N ALA A 257 -28.95 -14.87 17.07
CA ALA A 257 -28.88 -15.06 18.51
C ALA A 257 -27.65 -15.91 18.91
N ASP A 258 -27.46 -17.06 18.27
CA ASP A 258 -26.35 -17.98 18.57
C ASP A 258 -24.99 -17.33 18.32
N VAL A 259 -24.85 -16.58 17.21
CA VAL A 259 -23.61 -15.82 16.92
C VAL A 259 -23.36 -14.74 17.96
N ARG A 260 -24.38 -13.96 18.32
CA ARG A 260 -24.25 -12.93 19.35
C ARG A 260 -23.84 -13.50 20.69
N ASP A 261 -24.43 -14.62 21.10
CA ASP A 261 -24.14 -15.26 22.38
C ASP A 261 -22.72 -15.82 22.38
N ALA A 262 -22.28 -16.48 21.29
CA ALA A 262 -20.90 -16.98 21.15
C ALA A 262 -19.85 -15.84 21.17
N LEU A 263 -20.11 -14.73 20.48
CA LEU A 263 -19.21 -13.58 20.48
C LEU A 263 -19.15 -12.87 21.83
N ARG A 264 -20.28 -12.82 22.54
CA ARG A 264 -20.37 -12.25 23.88
C ARG A 264 -19.57 -13.06 24.91
N GLU A 265 -19.54 -14.39 24.81
CA GLU A 265 -18.75 -15.26 25.69
C GLU A 265 -17.24 -14.95 25.61
N ILE A 266 -16.75 -14.52 24.45
CA ILE A 266 -15.34 -14.12 24.24
C ILE A 266 -15.12 -12.60 24.32
N GLY A 267 -16.11 -11.84 24.79
CA GLY A 267 -15.99 -10.40 25.04
C GLY A 267 -16.03 -9.50 23.80
N ILE A 268 -16.45 -10.01 22.65
CA ILE A 268 -16.57 -9.26 21.39
C ILE A 268 -17.96 -8.60 21.29
N SER A 269 -17.98 -7.30 20.99
CA SER A 269 -19.25 -6.58 20.72
C SER A 269 -19.76 -6.92 19.31
N SER A 270 -21.06 -7.14 19.18
CA SER A 270 -21.66 -7.49 17.89
C SER A 270 -23.05 -6.90 17.71
N ASP A 271 -23.34 -6.50 16.46
CA ASP A 271 -24.68 -6.18 15.99
C ASP A 271 -25.10 -7.18 14.92
N SER A 272 -26.38 -7.25 14.62
CA SER A 272 -26.91 -8.16 13.63
C SER A 272 -27.98 -7.52 12.76
N VAL A 273 -27.94 -7.83 11.46
CA VAL A 273 -28.90 -7.34 10.45
C VAL A 273 -29.44 -8.51 9.64
N VAL A 274 -30.54 -8.30 8.93
CA VAL A 274 -31.21 -9.38 8.20
C VAL A 274 -30.76 -9.50 6.74
N ASP A 275 -30.28 -8.42 6.13
CA ASP A 275 -29.92 -8.37 4.71
C ASP A 275 -28.74 -7.41 4.44
N PHE A 276 -28.23 -7.42 3.19
CA PHE A 276 -27.12 -6.56 2.78
C PHE A 276 -27.48 -5.09 2.69
N ARG A 277 -28.75 -4.72 2.56
CA ARG A 277 -29.17 -3.32 2.56
C ARG A 277 -28.97 -2.73 3.95
N GLN A 278 -29.47 -3.43 4.98
CA GLN A 278 -29.27 -3.01 6.37
C GLN A 278 -27.78 -3.07 6.76
N ALA A 279 -27.02 -4.04 6.21
CA ALA A 279 -25.58 -4.10 6.45
C ALA A 279 -24.86 -2.86 5.94
N ARG A 280 -25.20 -2.35 4.74
CA ARG A 280 -24.63 -1.09 4.23
C ARG A 280 -24.93 0.10 5.15
N GLU A 281 -26.16 0.20 5.63
CA GLU A 281 -26.57 1.26 6.56
C GLU A 281 -25.81 1.17 7.89
N ALA A 282 -25.64 -0.05 8.42
CA ALA A 282 -24.91 -0.30 9.65
C ALA A 282 -23.40 0.03 9.51
N ILE A 283 -22.78 -0.35 8.40
CA ILE A 283 -21.36 -0.09 8.08
C ILE A 283 -21.08 1.42 8.00
N VAL A 284 -21.99 2.20 7.41
CA VAL A 284 -21.87 3.66 7.35
C VAL A 284 -21.87 4.28 8.74
N SER A 285 -22.65 3.71 9.68
CA SER A 285 -22.72 4.20 11.06
C SER A 285 -21.50 3.79 11.88
N ARG A 286 -21.06 2.54 11.73
CA ARG A 286 -19.90 1.96 12.42
C ARG A 286 -19.32 0.81 11.58
N MET A 287 -18.08 0.98 11.15
CA MET A 287 -17.35 -0.07 10.42
C MET A 287 -17.05 -1.24 11.34
N PRO A 288 -17.45 -2.49 10.97
CA PRO A 288 -17.06 -3.67 11.73
C PRO A 288 -15.61 -4.08 11.44
N ASN A 289 -15.00 -4.80 12.38
CA ASN A 289 -13.69 -5.42 12.19
C ASN A 289 -13.78 -6.75 11.44
N LEU A 290 -14.96 -7.38 11.46
CA LEU A 290 -15.24 -8.66 10.78
C LEU A 290 -16.73 -8.77 10.50
N ILE A 291 -17.09 -9.43 9.41
CA ILE A 291 -18.48 -9.76 9.10
C ILE A 291 -18.70 -11.27 9.14
N VAL A 292 -19.72 -11.69 9.88
CA VAL A 292 -20.25 -13.05 9.87
C VAL A 292 -21.44 -13.08 8.91
N VAL A 293 -21.38 -13.90 7.86
CA VAL A 293 -22.44 -14.01 6.85
C VAL A 293 -23.08 -15.40 6.85
N ASP A 294 -24.40 -15.46 6.85
CA ASP A 294 -25.14 -16.71 6.68
C ASP A 294 -25.11 -17.14 5.21
N SER A 295 -24.74 -18.39 4.95
CA SER A 295 -24.75 -18.98 3.60
C SER A 295 -26.12 -18.92 2.91
N ALA A 296 -27.20 -18.83 3.67
CA ALA A 296 -28.55 -18.73 3.14
C ALA A 296 -28.80 -17.47 2.29
N ILE A 297 -27.99 -16.41 2.47
CA ILE A 297 -28.08 -15.19 1.68
C ILE A 297 -26.85 -14.98 0.77
N LYS A 298 -26.03 -16.01 0.61
CA LYS A 298 -24.85 -15.96 -0.23
C LYS A 298 -25.21 -16.18 -1.70
N ASP A 299 -25.75 -15.14 -2.30
CA ASP A 299 -26.13 -15.07 -3.71
C ASP A 299 -25.29 -13.98 -4.44
N SER A 300 -25.75 -13.58 -5.61
CA SER A 300 -25.12 -12.49 -6.38
C SER A 300 -25.07 -11.16 -5.62
N GLY A 301 -25.93 -10.96 -4.65
CA GLY A 301 -25.94 -9.78 -3.77
C GLY A 301 -24.76 -9.78 -2.79
N PHE A 302 -24.34 -10.96 -2.32
CA PHE A 302 -23.13 -11.07 -1.49
C PHE A 302 -21.88 -10.70 -2.28
N ASP A 303 -21.71 -11.21 -3.51
CA ASP A 303 -20.55 -10.89 -4.34
C ASP A 303 -20.47 -9.41 -4.68
N GLN A 304 -21.62 -8.78 -4.89
CA GLN A 304 -21.67 -7.33 -5.09
C GLN A 304 -21.30 -6.58 -3.82
N PHE A 305 -21.89 -6.92 -2.68
CA PHE A 305 -21.63 -6.32 -1.38
C PHE A 305 -20.15 -6.46 -0.99
N ARG A 306 -19.57 -7.65 -1.17
CA ARG A 306 -18.17 -7.92 -0.91
C ARG A 306 -17.25 -7.08 -1.79
N ARG A 307 -17.54 -6.97 -3.11
CA ARG A 307 -16.76 -6.13 -4.02
C ARG A 307 -16.85 -4.65 -3.67
N GLU A 308 -18.01 -4.17 -3.25
CA GLU A 308 -18.19 -2.80 -2.77
C GLU A 308 -17.31 -2.55 -1.53
N LEU A 309 -17.33 -3.47 -0.56
CA LEU A 309 -16.54 -3.36 0.65
C LEU A 309 -15.04 -3.44 0.38
N LEU A 310 -14.59 -4.37 -0.48
CA LEU A 310 -13.18 -4.55 -0.84
C LEU A 310 -12.63 -3.44 -1.74
N ARG A 311 -13.47 -2.57 -2.31
CA ARG A 311 -13.02 -1.33 -2.94
C ARG A 311 -12.58 -0.28 -1.91
N GLU A 312 -13.14 -0.34 -0.72
CA GLU A 312 -12.88 0.62 0.35
C GLU A 312 -11.84 0.09 1.35
N VAL A 313 -11.76 -1.23 1.51
CA VAL A 313 -10.82 -1.91 2.42
C VAL A 313 -10.17 -3.07 1.65
N PHE A 314 -8.85 -3.02 1.47
CA PHE A 314 -8.09 -3.95 0.62
C PHE A 314 -8.29 -5.43 0.99
N GLU A 315 -8.29 -5.76 2.26
CA GLU A 315 -8.61 -7.07 2.80
C GLU A 315 -9.62 -6.88 3.94
N PHE A 316 -10.73 -7.59 3.89
CA PHE A 316 -11.72 -7.55 4.93
C PHE A 316 -12.09 -8.96 5.35
N PRO A 317 -12.04 -9.29 6.66
CA PRO A 317 -12.27 -10.64 7.11
C PRO A 317 -13.77 -10.99 7.13
N PHE A 318 -14.06 -12.16 6.60
CA PHE A 318 -15.40 -12.74 6.62
C PHE A 318 -15.38 -14.15 7.23
N VAL A 319 -16.43 -14.48 7.96
CA VAL A 319 -16.73 -15.85 8.40
C VAL A 319 -18.08 -16.25 7.83
N GLU A 320 -18.18 -17.41 7.21
CA GLU A 320 -19.41 -17.97 6.65
C GLU A 320 -20.04 -18.95 7.65
N ILE A 321 -21.33 -18.79 7.92
CA ILE A 321 -22.10 -19.80 8.62
C ILE A 321 -22.67 -20.77 7.60
N SER A 322 -22.12 -21.99 7.57
CA SER A 322 -22.52 -23.06 6.65
C SER A 322 -23.83 -23.74 7.10
N PRO A 323 -24.67 -24.22 6.18
CA PRO A 323 -25.87 -24.99 6.52
C PRO A 323 -25.54 -26.37 7.11
N ASP A 324 -24.31 -26.84 6.93
CA ASP A 324 -23.84 -28.12 7.44
C ASP A 324 -23.54 -28.03 8.95
N ASP A 325 -24.16 -28.86 9.76
CA ASP A 325 -24.13 -28.74 11.24
C ASP A 325 -22.75 -29.03 11.84
N SER A 326 -21.89 -29.76 11.14
CA SER A 326 -20.59 -30.23 11.69
C SER A 326 -19.34 -29.65 10.99
N SER A 327 -19.52 -28.82 9.98
CA SER A 327 -18.35 -28.28 9.24
C SER A 327 -17.62 -27.21 10.02
N PHE A 328 -16.29 -27.36 10.08
CA PHE A 328 -15.39 -26.30 10.51
C PHE A 328 -14.18 -26.31 9.57
N ASP A 329 -14.12 -25.31 8.70
CA ASP A 329 -13.02 -25.12 7.77
C ASP A 329 -12.36 -23.77 8.03
N MET A 330 -11.05 -23.79 8.29
CA MET A 330 -10.28 -22.56 8.36
C MET A 330 -9.91 -22.10 6.95
N SER A 331 -9.98 -20.80 6.71
CA SER A 331 -9.63 -20.24 5.42
C SER A 331 -8.16 -20.47 5.09
N GLY A 332 -7.83 -20.84 3.85
CA GLY A 332 -6.46 -20.84 3.34
C GLY A 332 -5.91 -19.40 3.13
N PHE A 333 -4.65 -19.27 2.71
CA PHE A 333 -4.05 -17.99 2.33
C PHE A 333 -4.37 -17.60 0.86
N GLY A 334 -5.64 -17.57 0.47
CA GLY A 334 -6.05 -17.20 -0.89
C GLY A 334 -7.01 -16.01 -0.85
N GLU A 335 -6.96 -15.20 -1.90
CA GLU A 335 -7.70 -13.92 -2.07
C GLU A 335 -9.22 -14.00 -1.85
N PHE A 336 -9.79 -15.21 -1.81
CA PHE A 336 -11.23 -15.47 -1.67
C PHE A 336 -11.57 -16.48 -0.59
N SER A 337 -10.62 -16.89 0.26
CA SER A 337 -10.89 -17.89 1.28
C SER A 337 -11.52 -17.25 2.52
N MET A 338 -12.65 -17.81 2.96
CA MET A 338 -13.35 -17.44 4.20
C MET A 338 -13.39 -18.65 5.12
N ALA A 339 -13.23 -18.42 6.42
CA ALA A 339 -13.48 -19.48 7.40
C ALA A 339 -14.98 -19.86 7.36
N LYS A 340 -15.26 -21.15 7.48
CA LYS A 340 -16.63 -21.69 7.50
C LYS A 340 -16.90 -22.36 8.82
N VAL A 341 -18.03 -22.04 9.42
CA VAL A 341 -18.51 -22.60 10.69
C VAL A 341 -19.89 -23.17 10.48
N GLY A 342 -20.08 -24.44 10.80
CA GLY A 342 -21.37 -25.10 10.74
C GLY A 342 -22.36 -24.54 11.74
N ARG A 343 -23.65 -24.54 11.40
CA ARG A 343 -24.71 -24.02 12.27
C ARG A 343 -24.73 -24.68 13.65
N GLY A 344 -24.50 -26.00 13.70
CA GLY A 344 -24.44 -26.74 14.96
C GLY A 344 -23.23 -26.41 15.84
N ASN A 345 -22.15 -25.87 15.22
CA ASN A 345 -20.88 -25.61 15.89
C ASN A 345 -20.64 -24.12 16.20
N ILE A 346 -21.63 -23.24 16.02
CA ILE A 346 -21.46 -21.79 16.22
C ILE A 346 -20.89 -21.50 17.60
N ARG A 347 -21.40 -22.09 18.65
CA ARG A 347 -20.93 -21.82 20.05
C ARG A 347 -19.51 -22.27 20.31
N GLU A 348 -19.08 -23.37 19.71
CA GLU A 348 -17.76 -23.97 19.99
C GLU A 348 -16.67 -23.43 19.05
N ALA A 349 -16.99 -23.21 17.78
CA ALA A 349 -16.01 -22.94 16.73
C ALA A 349 -15.96 -21.47 16.27
N LEU A 350 -17.04 -20.70 16.42
CA LEU A 350 -17.09 -19.33 15.90
C LEU A 350 -16.03 -18.42 16.53
N GLY A 351 -15.83 -18.54 17.83
CA GLY A 351 -14.80 -17.74 18.52
C GLY A 351 -13.42 -17.96 17.92
N THR A 352 -13.04 -19.21 17.70
CA THR A 352 -11.75 -19.59 17.08
C THR A 352 -11.64 -19.08 15.64
N ALA A 353 -12.71 -19.22 14.84
CA ALA A 353 -12.75 -18.75 13.47
C ALA A 353 -12.59 -17.22 13.38
N VAL A 354 -13.29 -16.47 14.21
CA VAL A 354 -13.21 -15.00 14.30
C VAL A 354 -11.83 -14.56 14.72
N MET A 355 -11.25 -15.18 15.74
CA MET A 355 -9.88 -14.90 16.20
C MET A 355 -8.85 -15.14 15.11
N PHE A 356 -8.98 -16.25 14.39
CA PHE A 356 -8.07 -16.61 13.31
C PHE A 356 -8.16 -15.61 12.13
N GLU A 357 -9.37 -15.23 11.71
CA GLU A 357 -9.55 -14.27 10.62
C GLU A 357 -9.08 -12.86 11.01
N LEU A 358 -9.27 -12.44 12.25
CA LEU A 358 -8.73 -11.18 12.75
C LEU A 358 -7.20 -11.19 12.84
N ALA A 359 -6.60 -12.32 13.25
CA ALA A 359 -5.15 -12.45 13.32
C ALA A 359 -4.46 -12.40 11.95
N LYS A 360 -5.13 -12.80 10.88
CA LYS A 360 -4.62 -12.63 9.50
C LYS A 360 -4.50 -11.17 9.07
N MET A 361 -5.32 -10.31 9.67
CA MET A 361 -5.40 -8.89 9.34
C MET A 361 -4.43 -8.04 10.19
N MET A 362 -3.81 -8.66 11.19
CA MET A 362 -2.78 -8.07 12.07
C MET A 362 -1.38 -8.29 11.50
#